data_7629032dae99566c88d8ec3375eb0c45
#
_entry.id   7629032dae99566c88d8ec3375eb0c45
#
_cell.length_a   1.000
_cell.length_b   1.000
_cell.length_c   1.000
_cell.angle_alpha   90.00
_cell.angle_beta   90.00
_cell.angle_gamma   90.00
#
_symmetry.space_group_name_H-M   'P 1'
#
loop_
_entity.id
_entity.type
_entity.pdbx_description
1 polymer ?
#
loop_
_entity_poly.entity_id
_entity_poly.type
_entity_poly.pdbx_seq_one_letter_code
_entity_poly.pdbx_strand_id
1 'polypeptide(L)'
;MNRSRVPAPARQRGAALLLLLLVLGLGAASVMVNIFAKPSSVLRQQARTARALAEAREALIGYAILHRRLPRPAVSTVDGSESRQPCTSEASCTGLLPWITLGLTPGDGWNKLLRYSVTPAYANGSLDNPAEATKTVLDRGNDGTLLFRAGSANCFVDDRCPPAVIYSSGRHLGISVDGLPQTSAVTDNTDEQANEEAVKDFMARAATDDIASIGGSFSAATAWVPLAMLRTRIRSSAPTAQR
;
A
#
# COMPACT_ATOMS: atom_id res chain seq x y z
N MET A 1 -46.45 -22.62 -77.32
CA MET A 1 -46.59 -22.40 -75.86
C MET A 1 -45.34 -22.92 -75.15
N ASN A 2 -44.41 -22.04 -74.86
CA ASN A 2 -43.10 -22.36 -74.24
C ASN A 2 -43.17 -22.08 -72.77
N ARG A 3 -43.19 -23.11 -71.90
CA ARG A 3 -43.21 -22.93 -70.43
C ARG A 3 -41.77 -22.90 -69.93
N SER A 4 -41.34 -21.69 -69.58
CA SER A 4 -40.07 -21.45 -68.85
C SER A 4 -40.13 -22.13 -67.47
N ARG A 5 -39.25 -23.07 -67.20
CA ARG A 5 -39.07 -23.69 -65.87
C ARG A 5 -38.24 -22.77 -65.06
N VAL A 6 -38.84 -22.26 -63.99
CA VAL A 6 -38.09 -21.51 -62.93
C VAL A 6 -37.23 -22.50 -62.14
N PRO A 7 -35.89 -22.28 -62.02
CA PRO A 7 -35.06 -23.16 -61.23
C PRO A 7 -35.40 -23.03 -59.74
N ALA A 8 -35.58 -24.13 -59.05
CA ALA A 8 -35.81 -24.19 -57.61
C ALA A 8 -34.55 -23.66 -56.84
N PRO A 9 -34.74 -22.89 -55.76
CA PRO A 9 -33.60 -22.40 -55.00
C PRO A 9 -32.86 -23.54 -54.33
N ALA A 10 -31.56 -23.63 -54.58
CA ALA A 10 -30.67 -24.62 -53.95
C ALA A 10 -30.66 -24.35 -52.43
N ARG A 11 -31.01 -25.37 -51.65
CA ARG A 11 -31.02 -25.32 -50.19
C ARG A 11 -29.58 -25.12 -49.67
N GLN A 12 -29.22 -23.91 -49.31
CA GLN A 12 -27.93 -23.54 -48.70
C GLN A 12 -27.89 -23.95 -47.20
N ARG A 13 -27.93 -25.26 -46.93
CA ARG A 13 -27.88 -25.79 -45.55
C ARG A 13 -26.49 -25.64 -44.92
N GLY A 14 -25.40 -25.59 -45.70
CA GLY A 14 -24.04 -25.43 -45.20
C GLY A 14 -23.67 -24.00 -44.78
N ALA A 15 -24.19 -22.98 -45.48
CA ALA A 15 -23.90 -21.59 -45.15
C ALA A 15 -24.50 -21.15 -43.81
N ALA A 16 -25.69 -21.65 -43.48
CA ALA A 16 -26.33 -21.37 -42.17
C ALA A 16 -25.55 -21.98 -41.00
N LEU A 17 -25.00 -23.19 -41.20
CA LEU A 17 -24.18 -23.84 -40.16
C LEU A 17 -22.84 -23.11 -39.92
N LEU A 18 -22.20 -22.64 -41.00
CA LEU A 18 -20.97 -21.83 -40.91
C LEU A 18 -21.21 -20.49 -40.22
N LEU A 19 -22.31 -19.82 -40.54
CA LEU A 19 -22.69 -18.58 -39.85
C LEU A 19 -22.95 -18.79 -38.36
N LEU A 20 -23.64 -19.87 -37.99
CA LEU A 20 -23.90 -20.24 -36.62
C LEU A 20 -22.60 -20.50 -35.84
N LEU A 21 -21.67 -21.24 -36.41
CA LEU A 21 -20.35 -21.52 -35.81
C LEU A 21 -19.53 -20.23 -35.65
N LEU A 22 -19.58 -19.34 -36.64
CA LEU A 22 -18.88 -18.07 -36.60
C LEU A 22 -19.44 -17.15 -35.47
N VAL A 23 -20.76 -17.08 -35.36
CA VAL A 23 -21.42 -16.29 -34.27
C VAL A 23 -21.12 -16.89 -32.89
N LEU A 24 -21.17 -18.22 -32.76
CA LEU A 24 -20.79 -18.90 -31.50
C LEU A 24 -19.32 -18.70 -31.17
N GLY A 25 -18.43 -18.78 -32.16
CA GLY A 25 -17.00 -18.54 -31.96
C GLY A 25 -16.67 -17.11 -31.55
N LEU A 26 -17.29 -16.10 -32.19
CA LEU A 26 -17.16 -14.69 -31.83
C LEU A 26 -17.77 -14.41 -30.45
N GLY A 27 -18.91 -15.01 -30.10
CA GLY A 27 -19.53 -14.93 -28.81
C GLY A 27 -18.65 -15.49 -27.70
N ALA A 28 -18.10 -16.68 -27.89
CA ALA A 28 -17.18 -17.32 -26.94
C ALA A 28 -15.88 -16.50 -26.77
N ALA A 29 -15.29 -16.00 -27.86
CA ALA A 29 -14.11 -15.15 -27.80
C ALA A 29 -14.38 -13.84 -27.06
N SER A 30 -15.53 -13.21 -27.29
CA SER A 30 -15.94 -11.99 -26.60
C SER A 30 -16.12 -12.18 -25.09
N VAL A 31 -16.67 -13.30 -24.64
CA VAL A 31 -16.80 -13.66 -23.23
C VAL A 31 -15.43 -13.90 -22.60
N MET A 32 -14.54 -14.64 -23.28
CA MET A 32 -13.17 -14.86 -22.79
C MET A 32 -12.40 -13.55 -22.60
N VAL A 33 -12.40 -12.67 -23.60
CA VAL A 33 -11.72 -11.38 -23.50
C VAL A 33 -12.25 -10.56 -22.32
N ASN A 34 -13.55 -10.54 -22.06
CA ASN A 34 -14.13 -9.83 -20.91
C ASN A 34 -13.75 -10.43 -19.55
N ILE A 35 -13.59 -11.75 -19.46
CA ILE A 35 -13.16 -12.40 -18.22
C ILE A 35 -11.69 -12.10 -17.92
N PHE A 36 -10.82 -12.14 -18.92
CA PHE A 36 -9.38 -11.88 -18.76
C PHE A 36 -9.02 -10.40 -18.72
N ALA A 37 -9.84 -9.50 -19.29
CA ALA A 37 -9.56 -8.06 -19.31
C ALA A 37 -9.94 -7.32 -18.03
N LYS A 38 -10.76 -7.91 -17.14
CA LYS A 38 -11.11 -7.27 -15.87
C LYS A 38 -10.10 -7.65 -14.81
N PRO A 39 -9.25 -6.72 -14.33
CA PRO A 39 -8.41 -7.01 -13.18
C PRO A 39 -9.30 -7.44 -12.01
N SER A 40 -8.88 -8.46 -11.28
CA SER A 40 -9.60 -8.91 -10.10
C SER A 40 -9.82 -7.72 -9.14
N SER A 41 -10.88 -7.75 -8.34
CA SER A 41 -11.14 -6.71 -7.33
C SER A 41 -9.95 -6.53 -6.40
N VAL A 42 -9.26 -7.63 -6.08
CA VAL A 42 -8.05 -7.66 -5.25
C VAL A 42 -6.91 -6.84 -5.88
N LEU A 43 -6.61 -7.04 -7.16
CA LEU A 43 -5.55 -6.26 -7.85
C LEU A 43 -5.87 -4.77 -7.87
N ARG A 44 -7.13 -4.40 -8.04
CA ARG A 44 -7.56 -2.99 -7.97
C ARG A 44 -7.40 -2.40 -6.58
N GLN A 45 -7.73 -3.16 -5.54
CA GLN A 45 -7.54 -2.75 -4.16
C GLN A 45 -6.06 -2.60 -3.81
N GLN A 46 -5.22 -3.55 -4.20
CA GLN A 46 -3.77 -3.47 -4.04
C GLN A 46 -3.19 -2.24 -4.76
N ALA A 47 -3.61 -1.98 -5.99
CA ALA A 47 -3.15 -0.80 -6.74
C ALA A 47 -3.57 0.52 -6.09
N ARG A 48 -4.79 0.59 -5.51
CA ARG A 48 -5.24 1.75 -4.74
C ARG A 48 -4.43 1.93 -3.46
N THR A 49 -4.18 0.84 -2.72
CA THR A 49 -3.34 0.85 -1.52
C THR A 49 -1.93 1.34 -1.83
N ALA A 50 -1.29 0.82 -2.88
CA ALA A 50 0.04 1.24 -3.29
C ALA A 50 0.09 2.74 -3.63
N ARG A 51 -0.96 3.26 -4.28
CA ARG A 51 -1.10 4.68 -4.60
C ARG A 51 -1.28 5.52 -3.34
N ALA A 52 -2.16 5.12 -2.42
CA ALA A 52 -2.37 5.80 -1.15
C ALA A 52 -1.08 5.86 -0.30
N LEU A 53 -0.31 4.77 -0.25
CA LEU A 53 0.98 4.75 0.43
C LEU A 53 2.02 5.67 -0.23
N ALA A 54 2.05 5.74 -1.56
CA ALA A 54 2.93 6.65 -2.28
C ALA A 54 2.57 8.12 -2.02
N GLU A 55 1.29 8.46 -2.07
CA GLU A 55 0.77 9.80 -1.74
C GLU A 55 1.08 10.18 -0.30
N ALA A 56 0.87 9.27 0.65
CA ALA A 56 1.20 9.47 2.06
C ALA A 56 2.70 9.74 2.28
N ARG A 57 3.56 8.99 1.59
CA ARG A 57 5.01 9.22 1.67
C ARG A 57 5.40 10.60 1.15
N GLU A 58 4.88 11.02 0.00
CA GLU A 58 5.19 12.35 -0.56
C GLU A 58 4.62 13.47 0.34
N ALA A 59 3.43 13.30 0.91
CA ALA A 59 2.85 14.26 1.85
C ALA A 59 3.69 14.40 3.13
N LEU A 60 4.21 13.29 3.67
CA LEU A 60 5.13 13.32 4.82
C LEU A 60 6.43 14.07 4.49
N ILE A 61 6.99 13.87 3.31
CA ILE A 61 8.19 14.59 2.86
C ILE A 61 7.87 16.08 2.70
N GLY A 62 6.74 16.42 2.08
CA GLY A 62 6.27 17.79 1.94
C GLY A 62 6.07 18.48 3.29
N TYR A 63 5.43 17.80 4.24
CA TYR A 63 5.27 18.28 5.61
C TYR A 63 6.62 18.54 6.29
N ALA A 64 7.56 17.61 6.14
CA ALA A 64 8.89 17.72 6.74
C ALA A 64 9.71 18.91 6.18
N ILE A 65 9.54 19.23 4.90
CA ILE A 65 10.17 20.42 4.28
C ILE A 65 9.64 21.70 4.93
N LEU A 66 8.32 21.80 5.15
CA LEU A 66 7.66 22.99 5.66
C LEU A 66 7.87 23.17 7.18
N HIS A 67 7.76 22.08 7.93
CA HIS A 67 7.73 22.11 9.40
C HIS A 67 9.06 21.70 10.05
N ARG A 68 10.05 21.32 9.27
CA ARG A 68 11.38 20.86 9.72
C ARG A 68 11.31 19.69 10.72
N ARG A 69 10.23 18.94 10.68
CA ARG A 69 9.98 17.68 11.41
C ARG A 69 8.94 16.82 10.69
N LEU A 70 8.83 15.58 11.08
CA LEU A 70 7.71 14.73 10.65
C LEU A 70 6.51 14.95 11.59
N PRO A 71 5.27 14.74 11.13
CA PRO A 71 4.09 14.85 11.97
C PRO A 71 4.06 13.73 13.01
N ARG A 72 3.39 13.97 14.12
CA ARG A 72 3.04 12.93 15.09
C ARG A 72 1.84 12.13 14.58
N PRO A 73 1.59 10.92 15.12
CA PRO A 73 0.39 10.16 14.78
C PRO A 73 -0.90 10.96 15.00
N ALA A 74 -1.96 10.55 14.32
CA ALA A 74 -3.28 11.15 14.44
C ALA A 74 -3.83 11.07 15.88
N VAL A 75 -4.70 12.01 16.24
CA VAL A 75 -5.35 12.08 17.56
C VAL A 75 -6.19 10.84 17.82
N SER A 76 -6.98 10.40 16.84
CA SER A 76 -7.88 9.26 16.99
C SER A 76 -8.28 8.64 15.64
N THR A 77 -9.14 7.64 15.68
CA THR A 77 -9.71 6.99 14.49
C THR A 77 -10.71 7.86 13.72
N VAL A 78 -11.22 8.93 14.33
CA VAL A 78 -12.18 9.87 13.72
C VAL A 78 -11.58 11.26 13.52
N ASP A 79 -10.54 11.63 14.29
CA ASP A 79 -9.81 12.87 14.13
C ASP A 79 -8.40 12.57 13.59
N GLY A 80 -8.25 12.74 12.30
CA GLY A 80 -6.98 12.57 11.59
C GLY A 80 -6.03 13.77 11.72
N SER A 81 -6.28 14.69 12.62
CA SER A 81 -5.33 15.77 12.94
C SER A 81 -4.13 15.22 13.68
N GLU A 82 -2.98 15.83 13.48
CA GLU A 82 -1.76 15.50 14.25
C GLU A 82 -1.97 15.72 15.75
N SER A 83 -1.51 14.79 16.58
CA SER A 83 -1.52 14.94 18.03
C SER A 83 -0.68 16.15 18.48
N ARG A 84 -1.25 16.98 19.33
CA ARG A 84 -0.55 18.12 19.94
C ARG A 84 0.45 17.69 21.02
N GLN A 85 0.22 16.53 21.62
CA GLN A 85 1.10 15.99 22.65
C GLN A 85 2.36 15.39 22.02
N PRO A 86 3.57 15.73 22.51
CA PRO A 86 4.78 15.08 22.08
C PRO A 86 4.73 13.58 22.34
N CYS A 87 5.13 12.79 21.38
CA CYS A 87 5.31 11.36 21.55
C CYS A 87 6.78 11.07 21.89
N THR A 88 7.04 10.42 23.03
CA THR A 88 8.38 10.29 23.60
C THR A 88 8.98 8.90 23.49
N SER A 89 8.19 7.91 23.10
CA SER A 89 8.61 6.53 22.90
C SER A 89 8.21 6.02 21.51
N GLU A 90 8.83 4.94 21.06
CA GLU A 90 8.46 4.28 19.82
C GLU A 90 6.98 3.90 19.80
N ALA A 91 6.45 3.39 20.90
CA ALA A 91 5.05 3.03 21.03
C ALA A 91 4.12 4.26 20.94
N SER A 92 4.42 5.35 21.65
CA SER A 92 3.60 6.58 21.60
C SER A 92 3.71 7.32 20.26
N CYS A 93 4.80 7.09 19.50
CA CYS A 93 4.99 7.59 18.14
C CYS A 93 4.48 6.64 17.05
N THR A 94 3.74 5.60 17.44
CA THR A 94 3.09 4.64 16.51
C THR A 94 1.58 4.73 16.68
N GLY A 95 0.85 4.90 15.57
CA GLY A 95 -0.59 5.05 15.56
C GLY A 95 -1.14 5.14 14.13
N LEU A 96 -2.10 6.00 13.91
CA LEU A 96 -2.68 6.26 12.59
C LEU A 96 -1.95 7.40 11.88
N LEU A 97 -1.89 7.34 10.57
CA LEU A 97 -1.39 8.44 9.75
C LEU A 97 -2.24 9.69 10.00
N PRO A 98 -1.67 10.88 10.22
CA PRO A 98 -2.46 12.10 10.45
C PRO A 98 -3.00 12.68 9.13
N TRP A 99 -3.99 12.00 8.53
CA TRP A 99 -4.49 12.28 7.18
C TRP A 99 -5.05 13.70 7.02
N ILE A 100 -5.72 14.27 8.02
CA ILE A 100 -6.24 15.65 7.95
C ILE A 100 -5.07 16.64 7.89
N THR A 101 -4.08 16.49 8.75
CA THR A 101 -2.88 17.35 8.78
C THR A 101 -2.10 17.29 7.46
N LEU A 102 -2.08 16.13 6.82
CA LEU A 102 -1.38 15.90 5.56
C LEU A 102 -2.22 16.24 4.32
N GLY A 103 -3.49 16.61 4.48
CA GLY A 103 -4.40 16.91 3.37
C GLY A 103 -4.73 15.69 2.50
N LEU A 104 -4.76 14.51 3.11
CA LEU A 104 -5.02 13.24 2.43
C LEU A 104 -6.46 12.77 2.67
N THR A 105 -6.97 11.96 1.75
CA THR A 105 -8.18 11.19 2.01
C THR A 105 -7.88 10.05 2.97
N PRO A 106 -8.73 9.78 3.97
CA PRO A 106 -8.56 8.62 4.83
C PRO A 106 -8.75 7.33 4.04
N GLY A 107 -7.97 6.33 4.37
CA GLY A 107 -8.16 4.97 3.88
C GLY A 107 -7.33 4.57 2.67
N ASP A 108 -7.15 3.27 2.59
CA ASP A 108 -6.47 2.56 1.53
C ASP A 108 -7.45 1.90 0.55
N GLY A 109 -6.97 1.01 -0.30
CA GLY A 109 -7.80 0.25 -1.23
C GLY A 109 -8.76 -0.76 -0.56
N TRP A 110 -8.55 -1.08 0.70
CA TRP A 110 -9.38 -1.95 1.53
C TRP A 110 -10.35 -1.18 2.42
N ASN A 111 -10.42 0.14 2.24
CA ASN A 111 -11.23 1.06 3.05
C ASN A 111 -10.81 1.08 4.53
N LYS A 112 -9.50 1.02 4.77
CA LYS A 112 -8.91 1.04 6.11
C LYS A 112 -7.95 2.21 6.28
N LEU A 113 -7.90 2.75 7.50
CA LEU A 113 -6.99 3.81 7.87
C LEU A 113 -5.54 3.32 7.79
N LEU A 114 -4.68 4.13 7.20
CA LEU A 114 -3.25 3.84 7.16
C LEU A 114 -2.63 4.01 8.54
N ARG A 115 -1.76 3.05 8.89
CA ARG A 115 -0.95 3.10 10.11
C ARG A 115 0.35 3.84 9.82
N TYR A 116 0.93 4.39 10.89
CA TYR A 116 2.10 5.24 10.81
C TYR A 116 2.95 5.08 12.06
N SER A 117 4.26 4.93 11.88
CA SER A 117 5.23 4.91 12.96
C SER A 117 6.38 5.84 12.61
N VAL A 118 6.71 6.75 13.52
CA VAL A 118 7.77 7.72 13.35
C VAL A 118 8.77 7.63 14.50
N THR A 119 10.05 7.80 14.21
CA THR A 119 11.11 7.91 15.23
C THR A 119 10.86 9.15 16.09
N PRO A 120 10.83 9.06 17.43
CA PRO A 120 10.48 10.17 18.32
C PRO A 120 11.29 11.46 18.06
N ALA A 121 12.58 11.33 17.79
CA ALA A 121 13.44 12.47 17.48
C ALA A 121 13.02 13.23 16.21
N TYR A 122 12.46 12.53 15.23
CA TYR A 122 11.96 13.13 13.97
C TYR A 122 10.56 13.73 14.09
N ALA A 123 9.78 13.31 15.09
CA ALA A 123 8.45 13.85 15.34
C ALA A 123 8.47 15.12 16.24
N ASN A 124 9.48 15.24 17.11
CA ASN A 124 9.55 16.30 18.12
C ASN A 124 10.72 17.26 17.94
N GLY A 125 11.81 16.81 17.30
CA GLY A 125 13.02 17.60 17.06
C GLY A 125 13.06 18.25 15.68
N SER A 126 14.01 19.16 15.49
CA SER A 126 14.30 19.74 14.19
C SER A 126 15.14 18.78 13.33
N LEU A 127 14.75 18.63 12.06
CA LEU A 127 15.52 17.89 11.06
C LEU A 127 16.86 18.54 10.69
N ASP A 128 17.13 19.75 11.17
CA ASP A 128 18.42 20.40 11.02
C ASP A 128 19.47 19.77 11.93
N ASN A 129 19.04 19.11 12.99
CA ASN A 129 19.92 18.40 13.92
C ASN A 129 19.90 16.90 13.59
N PRO A 130 21.03 16.30 13.21
CA PRO A 130 21.07 14.88 12.81
C PRO A 130 20.64 14.02 14.01
N ALA A 131 19.52 13.35 13.85
CA ALA A 131 19.03 12.37 14.80
C ALA A 131 19.13 10.97 14.16
N GLU A 132 19.25 9.97 15.00
CA GLU A 132 19.22 8.57 14.57
C GLU A 132 17.79 8.16 14.25
N ALA A 133 17.60 7.56 13.07
CA ALA A 133 16.35 6.94 12.67
C ALA A 133 16.33 5.49 13.18
N THR A 134 15.18 5.02 13.65
CA THR A 134 15.09 3.77 14.42
C THR A 134 14.26 2.69 13.74
N LYS A 135 13.64 2.98 12.59
CA LYS A 135 12.76 2.00 11.95
C LYS A 135 13.53 1.07 11.04
N THR A 136 13.03 -0.17 10.94
CA THR A 136 13.50 -1.13 9.94
C THR A 136 12.33 -1.68 9.14
N VAL A 137 12.59 -2.11 7.91
CA VAL A 137 11.64 -2.80 7.06
C VAL A 137 12.26 -4.11 6.62
N LEU A 138 11.57 -5.20 6.93
CA LEU A 138 12.03 -6.56 6.76
C LEU A 138 11.23 -7.26 5.66
N ASP A 139 11.90 -8.10 4.90
CA ASP A 139 11.29 -9.09 4.01
C ASP A 139 11.54 -10.49 4.57
N ARG A 140 10.71 -11.44 4.20
CA ARG A 140 10.89 -12.84 4.58
C ARG A 140 11.27 -13.65 3.35
N GLY A 141 12.44 -14.28 3.40
CA GLY A 141 12.86 -15.24 2.39
C GLY A 141 12.01 -16.52 2.39
N ASN A 142 12.09 -17.28 1.32
CA ASN A 142 11.37 -18.55 1.20
C ASN A 142 11.77 -19.60 2.24
N ASP A 143 12.94 -19.44 2.83
CA ASP A 143 13.48 -20.28 3.92
C ASP A 143 13.10 -19.74 5.32
N GLY A 144 12.34 -18.64 5.38
CA GLY A 144 11.94 -17.96 6.61
C GLY A 144 12.95 -16.95 7.15
N THR A 145 14.12 -16.79 6.53
CA THR A 145 15.10 -15.80 6.95
C THR A 145 14.56 -14.38 6.78
N LEU A 146 14.89 -13.50 7.72
CA LEU A 146 14.51 -12.08 7.65
C LEU A 146 15.64 -11.28 7.01
N LEU A 147 15.30 -10.51 5.98
CA LEU A 147 16.21 -9.68 5.21
C LEU A 147 15.81 -8.21 5.32
N PHE A 148 16.74 -7.31 5.51
CA PHE A 148 16.46 -5.88 5.54
C PHE A 148 16.16 -5.33 4.14
N ARG A 149 14.95 -4.81 3.91
CA ARG A 149 14.61 -3.98 2.74
C ARG A 149 15.01 -2.53 2.97
N ALA A 150 14.88 -2.06 4.22
CA ALA A 150 15.39 -0.77 4.66
C ALA A 150 15.85 -0.89 6.11
N GLY A 151 16.94 -0.22 6.43
CA GLY A 151 17.56 -0.30 7.75
C GLY A 151 18.62 -1.38 7.88
N SER A 152 19.00 -1.63 9.11
CA SER A 152 20.01 -2.62 9.50
C SER A 152 19.76 -3.05 10.95
N ALA A 153 20.44 -4.11 11.40
CA ALA A 153 20.38 -4.58 12.79
C ALA A 153 20.85 -3.52 13.80
N ASN A 154 21.65 -2.56 13.36
CA ASN A 154 22.13 -1.46 14.19
C ASN A 154 21.93 -0.12 13.47
N CYS A 155 20.80 0.53 13.77
CA CYS A 155 20.47 1.82 13.19
C CYS A 155 21.36 2.98 13.66
N PHE A 156 22.09 2.82 14.75
CA PHE A 156 22.97 3.86 15.32
C PHE A 156 24.10 4.30 14.39
N VAL A 157 24.58 3.40 13.56
CA VAL A 157 25.71 3.65 12.66
C VAL A 157 25.31 3.67 11.20
N ASP A 158 24.03 3.53 10.90
CA ASP A 158 23.57 3.31 9.54
C ASP A 158 22.46 4.31 9.12
N ASP A 159 22.81 5.16 8.14
CA ASP A 159 21.86 6.09 7.50
C ASP A 159 20.75 5.40 6.68
N ARG A 160 20.76 4.07 6.58
CA ARG A 160 19.75 3.29 5.85
C ARG A 160 18.44 3.11 6.64
N CYS A 161 18.47 3.32 7.96
CA CYS A 161 17.26 3.22 8.77
C CYS A 161 16.31 4.38 8.45
N PRO A 162 15.05 4.10 8.10
CA PRO A 162 14.07 5.14 7.82
C PRO A 162 13.58 5.82 9.11
N PRO A 163 13.34 7.13 9.08
CA PRO A 163 12.75 7.86 10.20
C PRO A 163 11.27 7.58 10.40
N ALA A 164 10.58 7.09 9.38
CA ALA A 164 9.17 6.75 9.47
C ALA A 164 8.78 5.63 8.51
N VAL A 165 7.79 4.85 8.94
CA VAL A 165 7.14 3.79 8.18
C VAL A 165 5.64 4.05 8.15
N ILE A 166 5.02 3.79 6.98
CA ILE A 166 3.58 3.85 6.76
C ILE A 166 3.16 2.47 6.29
N TYR A 167 2.05 1.96 6.79
CA TYR A 167 1.57 0.68 6.27
C TYR A 167 0.04 0.59 6.24
N SER A 168 -0.43 -0.22 5.32
CA SER A 168 -1.78 -0.72 5.23
C SER A 168 -1.83 -2.08 5.91
N SER A 169 -2.78 -2.28 6.80
CA SER A 169 -3.02 -3.57 7.45
C SER A 169 -3.59 -4.62 6.48
N GLY A 170 -3.82 -4.25 5.23
CA GLY A 170 -4.31 -5.15 4.21
C GLY A 170 -5.77 -5.55 4.39
N ARG A 171 -6.10 -6.74 3.91
CA ARG A 171 -7.49 -7.22 3.83
C ARG A 171 -8.05 -7.68 5.18
N HIS A 172 -7.21 -8.23 6.04
CA HIS A 172 -7.67 -9.01 7.19
C HIS A 172 -7.72 -8.22 8.51
N LEU A 173 -6.80 -7.28 8.72
CA LEU A 173 -6.61 -6.57 9.98
C LEU A 173 -6.81 -5.06 9.82
N GLY A 174 -6.71 -4.32 10.92
CA GLY A 174 -6.68 -2.87 10.95
C GLY A 174 -8.00 -2.22 11.34
N ILE A 175 -8.09 -0.93 11.11
CA ILE A 175 -9.25 -0.09 11.48
C ILE A 175 -9.86 0.46 10.20
N SER A 176 -11.18 0.28 10.03
CA SER A 176 -11.90 0.87 8.88
C SER A 176 -11.93 2.40 8.96
N VAL A 177 -12.23 3.04 7.83
CA VAL A 177 -12.37 4.52 7.78
C VAL A 177 -13.50 5.04 8.68
N ASP A 178 -14.44 4.17 9.07
CA ASP A 178 -15.51 4.47 10.03
C ASP A 178 -15.05 4.31 11.49
N GLY A 179 -13.77 4.03 11.73
CA GLY A 179 -13.16 3.90 13.05
C GLY A 179 -13.40 2.54 13.73
N LEU A 180 -13.97 1.57 13.02
CA LEU A 180 -14.26 0.25 13.57
C LEU A 180 -13.06 -0.69 13.39
N PRO A 181 -12.58 -1.34 14.46
CA PRO A 181 -11.52 -2.33 14.34
C PRO A 181 -12.02 -3.56 13.57
N GLN A 182 -11.18 -4.08 12.71
CA GLN A 182 -11.41 -5.31 11.98
C GLN A 182 -10.39 -6.34 12.43
N THR A 183 -10.88 -7.45 12.92
CA THR A 183 -10.08 -8.61 13.29
C THR A 183 -10.36 -9.73 12.30
N SER A 184 -9.31 -10.38 11.84
CA SER A 184 -9.44 -11.54 10.96
C SER A 184 -9.87 -12.78 11.74
N ALA A 185 -10.72 -13.60 11.10
CA ALA A 185 -10.87 -14.99 11.50
C ALA A 185 -9.67 -15.86 11.05
N VAL A 186 -8.76 -15.30 10.23
CA VAL A 186 -7.55 -15.98 9.77
C VAL A 186 -6.48 -15.87 10.86
N THR A 187 -6.09 -17.00 11.43
CA THR A 187 -5.08 -17.09 12.50
C THR A 187 -3.65 -17.29 11.96
N ASP A 188 -3.53 -17.56 10.65
CA ASP A 188 -2.27 -17.98 10.03
C ASP A 188 -1.52 -16.83 9.33
N ASN A 189 -1.83 -15.59 9.67
CA ASN A 189 -1.21 -14.37 9.11
C ASN A 189 -0.27 -13.71 10.13
N THR A 190 0.67 -14.46 10.67
CA THR A 190 1.56 -14.02 11.77
C THR A 190 2.37 -12.78 11.42
N ASP A 191 2.80 -12.62 10.14
CA ASP A 191 3.53 -11.43 9.71
C ASP A 191 2.64 -10.18 9.64
N GLU A 192 1.34 -10.33 9.32
CA GLU A 192 0.39 -9.20 9.39
C GLU A 192 0.11 -8.81 10.85
N GLN A 193 -0.07 -9.80 11.74
CA GLN A 193 -0.26 -9.55 13.17
C GLN A 193 0.97 -8.88 13.78
N ALA A 194 2.18 -9.31 13.42
CA ALA A 194 3.41 -8.69 13.85
C ALA A 194 3.47 -7.20 13.45
N ASN A 195 2.98 -6.83 12.25
CA ASN A 195 2.90 -5.43 11.83
C ASN A 195 1.93 -4.59 12.68
N GLU A 196 0.80 -5.17 13.13
CA GLU A 196 -0.16 -4.44 13.98
C GLU A 196 0.43 -4.09 15.35
N GLU A 197 1.32 -4.92 15.87
CA GLU A 197 2.02 -4.73 17.15
C GLU A 197 3.36 -4.00 16.99
N ALA A 198 3.87 -3.88 15.76
CA ALA A 198 5.17 -3.31 15.47
C ALA A 198 5.26 -1.83 15.84
N VAL A 199 6.39 -1.46 16.41
CA VAL A 199 6.75 -0.06 16.69
C VAL A 199 8.08 0.33 16.03
N LYS A 200 8.92 -0.64 15.66
CA LYS A 200 10.23 -0.44 15.00
C LYS A 200 10.41 -1.26 13.75
N ASP A 201 10.14 -2.56 13.82
CA ASP A 201 10.46 -3.53 12.78
C ASP A 201 9.20 -3.94 12.04
N PHE A 202 9.11 -3.61 10.77
CA PHE A 202 7.90 -3.78 9.96
C PHE A 202 8.14 -4.76 8.83
N MET A 203 7.19 -5.67 8.61
CA MET A 203 7.22 -6.62 7.50
C MET A 203 6.74 -5.99 6.20
N ALA A 204 7.47 -6.23 5.11
CA ALA A 204 7.14 -5.77 3.77
C ALA A 204 7.51 -6.85 2.75
N ARG A 205 6.75 -7.91 2.72
CA ARG A 205 6.92 -9.02 1.76
C ARG A 205 5.86 -9.01 0.66
N ALA A 206 6.04 -9.85 -0.33
CA ALA A 206 5.05 -10.03 -1.39
C ALA A 206 3.72 -10.53 -0.83
N ALA A 207 2.61 -9.99 -1.36
CA ALA A 207 1.28 -10.44 -1.00
C ALA A 207 1.07 -11.92 -1.41
N THR A 208 0.47 -12.70 -0.52
CA THR A 208 0.14 -14.11 -0.76
C THR A 208 -1.13 -14.50 0.00
N ASP A 209 -1.96 -15.31 -0.63
CA ASP A 209 -3.12 -15.93 0.00
C ASP A 209 -2.79 -17.35 0.54
N ASP A 210 -1.54 -17.81 0.34
CA ASP A 210 -1.09 -19.12 0.81
C ASP A 210 -0.85 -19.10 2.32
N ILE A 211 -1.73 -19.77 3.05
CA ILE A 211 -1.66 -19.92 4.51
C ILE A 211 -0.51 -20.85 4.95
N ALA A 212 -0.02 -21.71 4.05
CA ALA A 212 1.11 -22.58 4.31
C ALA A 212 2.48 -21.89 4.13
N SER A 213 2.49 -20.69 3.59
CA SER A 213 3.73 -19.92 3.48
C SER A 213 4.25 -19.54 4.86
N ILE A 214 5.58 -19.48 5.02
CA ILE A 214 6.18 -19.04 6.29
C ILE A 214 5.76 -17.61 6.59
N GLY A 215 5.16 -17.38 7.75
CA GLY A 215 4.56 -16.10 8.14
C GLY A 215 3.09 -15.96 7.72
N GLY A 216 2.50 -17.01 7.11
CA GLY A 216 1.09 -17.12 6.75
C GLY A 216 0.68 -16.30 5.53
N SER A 217 -0.62 -16.12 5.34
CA SER A 217 -1.15 -15.22 4.32
C SER A 217 -0.74 -13.77 4.59
N PHE A 218 -0.54 -12.99 3.52
CA PHE A 218 -0.07 -11.60 3.65
C PHE A 218 -0.72 -10.71 2.58
N SER A 219 -1.44 -9.72 3.00
CA SER A 219 -2.10 -8.72 2.14
C SER A 219 -1.74 -7.28 2.54
N ALA A 220 -1.00 -7.12 3.63
CA ALA A 220 -0.49 -5.83 4.08
C ALA A 220 0.50 -5.23 3.08
N ALA A 221 0.63 -3.92 3.09
CA ALA A 221 1.58 -3.22 2.24
C ALA A 221 2.28 -2.14 3.05
N THR A 222 3.58 -2.01 2.87
CA THR A 222 4.44 -1.12 3.67
C THR A 222 5.21 -0.17 2.76
N ALA A 223 5.28 1.09 3.15
CA ALA A 223 6.14 2.11 2.56
C ALA A 223 6.92 2.81 3.66
N TRP A 224 8.03 3.44 3.31
CA TRP A 224 8.85 4.19 4.27
C TRP A 224 9.38 5.47 3.67
N VAL A 225 9.78 6.38 4.54
CA VAL A 225 10.47 7.62 4.17
C VAL A 225 11.98 7.35 4.18
N PRO A 226 12.66 7.29 3.03
CA PRO A 226 14.11 7.09 3.02
C PRO A 226 14.83 8.30 3.61
N LEU A 227 15.71 8.08 4.59
CA LEU A 227 16.42 9.17 5.28
C LEU A 227 17.27 10.02 4.32
N ALA A 228 17.95 9.39 3.38
CA ALA A 228 18.77 10.08 2.38
C ALA A 228 17.92 11.01 1.49
N MET A 229 16.73 10.53 1.06
CA MET A 229 15.79 11.34 0.28
C MET A 229 15.29 12.54 1.08
N LEU A 230 14.88 12.30 2.32
CA LEU A 230 14.39 13.36 3.22
C LEU A 230 15.47 14.45 3.40
N ARG A 231 16.69 14.08 3.72
CA ARG A 231 17.82 15.00 3.86
C ARG A 231 18.11 15.80 2.59
N THR A 232 18.09 15.14 1.43
CA THR A 232 18.31 15.80 0.14
C THR A 232 17.23 16.83 -0.16
N ARG A 233 15.96 16.49 0.01
CA ARG A 233 14.82 17.38 -0.23
C ARG A 233 14.84 18.60 0.69
N ILE A 234 15.17 18.40 1.97
CA ILE A 234 15.29 19.49 2.94
C ILE A 234 16.43 20.44 2.58
N ARG A 235 17.58 19.94 2.16
CA ARG A 235 18.72 20.77 1.73
C ARG A 235 18.41 21.57 0.48
N SER A 236 17.74 20.95 -0.50
CA SER A 236 17.37 21.63 -1.76
C SER A 236 16.29 22.69 -1.58
N SER A 237 15.50 22.63 -0.50
CA SER A 237 14.47 23.62 -0.18
C SER A 237 14.98 24.78 0.69
N ALA A 238 16.21 24.71 1.21
CA ALA A 238 16.82 25.81 1.92
C ALA A 238 17.05 26.99 0.95
N PRO A 239 16.64 28.23 1.29
CA PRO A 239 16.92 29.38 0.44
C PRO A 239 18.43 29.51 0.28
N THR A 240 18.88 29.59 -0.99
CA THR A 240 20.28 29.90 -1.30
C THR A 240 20.59 31.24 -0.66
N ALA A 241 21.43 31.26 0.37
CA ALA A 241 21.95 32.49 0.92
C ALA A 241 22.68 33.19 -0.22
N GLN A 242 22.05 34.23 -0.78
CA GLN A 242 22.72 35.13 -1.70
C GLN A 242 23.82 35.82 -0.91
N ARG A 243 25.06 35.48 -1.29
CA ARG A 243 26.23 36.21 -0.87
C ARG A 243 26.33 37.55 -1.62
#